data_c8fb0f2a5b1fa2b39f0165c02d30c8ad
#
_entry.id   c8fb0f2a5b1fa2b39f0165c02d30c8ad
#
_cell.length_a   1.000
_cell.length_b   1.000
_cell.length_c   1.000
_cell.angle_alpha   90.00
_cell.angle_beta   90.00
_cell.angle_gamma   90.00
#
_symmetry.space_group_name_H-M   'P 1'
#
loop_
_entity.id
_entity.type
_entity.pdbx_description
1 polymer ?
#
loop_
_entity_poly.entity_id
_entity_poly.type
_entity_poly.pdbx_seq_one_letter_code
_entity_poly.pdbx_strand_id
1 'polypeptide(L)'
;MSKKKGVLFLREEYGNGFGKYKYIDGDSYEGEWKNGKFHGKGTKTFLNGEKYVGEFKENEPWNIAVYDKNGNLIEKVVNGEWIEQ
;
A
#
# COMPACT_ATOMS: atom_id res chain seq x y z
N MET A 1 -5.71 16.13 -14.70
CA MET A 1 -5.89 14.95 -13.98
C MET A 1 -5.26 15.06 -12.62
N SER A 2 -5.90 14.62 -11.72
CA SER A 2 -5.37 14.83 -10.42
C SER A 2 -4.76 13.55 -9.93
N LYS A 3 -3.59 13.70 -9.38
CA LYS A 3 -2.94 12.63 -8.69
C LYS A 3 -2.79 13.04 -7.26
N LYS A 4 -2.85 12.08 -6.40
CA LYS A 4 -2.51 12.37 -5.02
C LYS A 4 -1.08 12.82 -4.96
N LYS A 5 -0.85 13.86 -4.21
CA LYS A 5 0.50 14.31 -3.95
C LYS A 5 0.91 13.81 -2.59
N GLY A 6 2.20 13.64 -2.41
CA GLY A 6 2.70 13.16 -1.15
C GLY A 6 4.19 13.37 -1.06
N VAL A 7 4.77 12.82 -0.01
CA VAL A 7 6.19 12.90 0.22
C VAL A 7 6.74 11.50 0.06
N LEU A 8 7.73 11.38 -0.81
CA LEU A 8 8.34 10.09 -1.11
C LEU A 8 9.69 10.00 -0.41
N PHE A 9 9.85 9.00 0.42
CA PHE A 9 11.09 8.76 1.14
C PHE A 9 11.69 7.44 0.68
N LEU A 10 12.41 7.46 -0.44
CA LEU A 10 13.08 6.27 -0.94
C LEU A 10 14.57 6.41 -0.68
N ARG A 11 15.17 5.35 -0.24
CA ARG A 11 16.60 5.36 0.05
C ARG A 11 17.42 5.15 -1.20
N GLU A 12 16.88 4.39 -2.13
CA GLU A 12 17.58 4.03 -3.34
C GLU A 12 17.14 4.92 -4.47
N GLU A 13 17.50 4.51 -5.67
CA GLU A 13 17.08 5.25 -6.83
C GLU A 13 15.58 5.36 -6.88
N TYR A 14 15.14 6.42 -7.52
CA TYR A 14 13.73 6.72 -7.57
C TYR A 14 12.92 5.55 -8.07
N GLY A 15 11.94 5.17 -7.29
CA GLY A 15 11.00 4.19 -7.70
C GLY A 15 11.43 2.75 -7.51
N ASN A 16 12.61 2.53 -6.92
CA ASN A 16 13.07 1.17 -6.66
C ASN A 16 13.56 1.07 -5.23
N GLY A 17 13.38 -0.11 -4.64
CA GLY A 17 13.85 -0.38 -3.30
C GLY A 17 12.75 -0.26 -2.27
N PHE A 18 13.12 -0.09 -1.02
CA PHE A 18 12.19 0.00 0.10
C PHE A 18 12.04 1.47 0.47
N GLY A 19 10.81 1.92 0.63
CA GLY A 19 10.60 3.31 0.97
C GLY A 19 9.22 3.58 1.52
N LYS A 20 9.01 4.81 1.93
CA LYS A 20 7.78 5.25 2.53
C LYS A 20 7.25 6.45 1.76
N TYR A 21 5.98 6.38 1.41
CA TYR A 21 5.31 7.47 0.70
C TYR A 21 4.12 7.92 1.55
N LYS A 22 4.06 9.22 1.80
CA LYS A 22 2.94 9.77 2.56
C LYS A 22 2.16 10.69 1.66
N TYR A 23 0.87 10.39 1.51
CA TYR A 23 -0.02 11.19 0.67
C TYR A 23 -0.50 12.40 1.44
N ILE A 24 -0.85 13.44 0.71
CA ILE A 24 -1.33 14.68 1.33
C ILE A 24 -2.62 14.44 2.10
N ASP A 25 -3.46 13.52 1.63
CA ASP A 25 -4.73 13.24 2.29
C ASP A 25 -4.60 12.40 3.55
N GLY A 26 -3.38 12.01 3.91
CA GLY A 26 -3.15 11.30 5.15
C GLY A 26 -2.91 9.81 5.01
N ASP A 27 -3.14 9.27 3.81
CA ASP A 27 -2.78 7.87 3.55
C ASP A 27 -1.26 7.73 3.47
N SER A 28 -0.76 6.52 3.66
CA SER A 28 0.66 6.26 3.52
C SER A 28 0.90 4.85 3.04
N TYR A 29 2.05 4.65 2.42
CA TYR A 29 2.51 3.33 2.04
C TYR A 29 3.95 3.16 2.51
N GLU A 30 4.25 2.00 3.06
CA GLU A 30 5.61 1.66 3.45
C GLU A 30 5.91 0.26 2.98
N GLY A 31 6.92 0.11 2.15
CA GLY A 31 7.25 -1.21 1.63
C GLY A 31 8.12 -1.12 0.41
N GLU A 32 8.03 -2.13 -0.42
CA GLU A 32 8.85 -2.28 -1.59
C GLU A 32 8.27 -1.52 -2.77
N TRP A 33 9.15 -1.01 -3.60
CA TRP A 33 8.81 -0.21 -4.77
C TRP A 33 9.55 -0.76 -5.98
N LYS A 34 8.91 -0.64 -7.13
CA LYS A 34 9.55 -0.99 -8.39
C LYS A 34 9.03 -0.04 -9.45
N ASN A 35 9.95 0.67 -10.09
CA ASN A 35 9.61 1.61 -11.17
C ASN A 35 8.55 2.61 -10.73
N GLY A 36 8.67 3.10 -9.49
CA GLY A 36 7.76 4.11 -8.98
C GLY A 36 6.42 3.59 -8.50
N LYS A 37 6.25 2.27 -8.45
CA LYS A 37 4.98 1.67 -8.05
C LYS A 37 5.15 0.76 -6.85
N PHE A 38 4.10 0.62 -6.07
CA PHE A 38 4.08 -0.38 -4.99
C PHE A 38 4.24 -1.74 -5.64
N HIS A 39 5.18 -2.52 -5.14
CA HIS A 39 5.44 -3.82 -5.73
C HIS A 39 6.16 -4.67 -4.70
N GLY A 40 5.64 -5.87 -4.43
CA GLY A 40 6.21 -6.70 -3.39
C GLY A 40 5.54 -6.42 -2.06
N LYS A 41 6.24 -6.68 -0.99
CA LYS A 41 5.64 -6.59 0.34
C LYS A 41 5.56 -5.16 0.84
N GLY A 42 4.44 -4.84 1.47
CA GLY A 42 4.27 -3.52 2.02
C GLY A 42 3.02 -3.40 2.85
N THR A 43 2.85 -2.22 3.42
CA THR A 43 1.69 -1.87 4.22
C THR A 43 1.18 -0.52 3.77
N LYS A 44 -0.08 -0.49 3.36
CA LYS A 44 -0.73 0.78 3.05
C LYS A 44 -1.70 1.10 4.16
N THR A 45 -1.55 2.28 4.74
CA THR A 45 -2.40 2.74 5.85
C THR A 45 -3.24 3.90 5.36
N PHE A 46 -4.54 3.80 5.61
CA PHE A 46 -5.47 4.84 5.20
C PHE A 46 -5.74 5.77 6.37
N LEU A 47 -6.16 6.99 6.04
CA LEU A 47 -6.42 8.00 7.06
C LEU A 47 -7.41 7.52 8.10
N ASN A 48 -8.39 6.72 7.69
CA ASN A 48 -9.41 6.21 8.62
C ASN A 48 -8.90 5.06 9.50
N GLY A 49 -7.64 4.65 9.34
CA GLY A 49 -7.05 3.63 10.18
C GLY A 49 -7.06 2.23 9.58
N GLU A 50 -7.71 2.06 8.43
CA GLU A 50 -7.65 0.76 7.76
C GLU A 50 -6.26 0.50 7.21
N LYS A 51 -5.91 -0.78 7.11
CA LYS A 51 -4.60 -1.17 6.61
C LYS A 51 -4.71 -2.31 5.62
N TYR A 52 -3.90 -2.21 4.58
CA TYR A 52 -3.71 -3.29 3.61
C TYR A 52 -2.29 -3.80 3.83
N VAL A 53 -2.17 -5.07 4.20
CA VAL A 53 -0.88 -5.66 4.55
C VAL A 53 -0.63 -6.87 3.67
N GLY A 54 0.51 -6.88 2.99
CA GLY A 54 0.89 -8.04 2.20
C GLY A 54 1.60 -7.66 0.93
N GLU A 55 1.21 -8.29 -0.18
CA GLU A 55 1.89 -8.09 -1.45
C GLU A 55 1.09 -7.21 -2.38
N PHE A 56 1.78 -6.29 -3.02
CA PHE A 56 1.22 -5.41 -4.04
C PHE A 56 1.89 -5.71 -5.37
N LYS A 57 1.19 -5.43 -6.44
CA LYS A 57 1.71 -5.62 -7.79
C LYS A 57 1.30 -4.42 -8.60
N GLU A 58 2.29 -3.62 -8.99
CA GLU A 58 2.07 -2.43 -9.81
C GLU A 58 0.94 -1.55 -9.25
N ASN A 59 1.09 -1.16 -7.98
CA ASN A 59 0.14 -0.30 -7.25
C ASN A 59 -1.16 -0.97 -6.88
N GLU A 60 -1.34 -2.24 -7.22
CA GLU A 60 -2.60 -2.94 -6.94
C GLU A 60 -2.40 -3.97 -5.83
N PRO A 61 -3.39 -4.15 -4.98
CA PRO A 61 -3.33 -5.25 -4.02
C PRO A 61 -3.28 -6.57 -4.77
N TRP A 62 -2.40 -7.46 -4.34
CA TRP A 62 -2.27 -8.76 -4.99
C TRP A 62 -2.59 -9.88 -4.02
N ASN A 63 -1.85 -9.97 -2.92
CA ASN A 63 -2.15 -10.90 -1.84
C ASN A 63 -2.12 -10.09 -0.55
N ILE A 64 -3.28 -9.65 -0.11
CA ILE A 64 -3.40 -8.64 0.93
C ILE A 64 -4.40 -9.08 1.97
N ALA A 65 -4.08 -8.82 3.24
CA ALA A 65 -5.05 -8.89 4.32
C ALA A 65 -5.48 -7.46 4.62
N VAL A 66 -6.79 -7.23 4.69
CA VAL A 66 -7.34 -5.91 4.97
C VAL A 66 -7.85 -5.89 6.40
N TYR A 67 -7.37 -4.93 7.17
CA TYR A 67 -7.74 -4.78 8.57
C TYR A 67 -8.47 -3.46 8.77
N ASP A 68 -9.47 -3.47 9.65
CA ASP A 68 -10.13 -2.23 10.01
C ASP A 68 -9.27 -1.48 11.04
N LYS A 69 -9.76 -0.32 11.48
CA LYS A 69 -8.99 0.52 12.38
C LYS A 69 -8.75 -0.13 13.74
N ASN A 70 -9.52 -1.16 14.06
CA ASN A 70 -9.38 -1.87 15.33
C ASN A 70 -8.53 -3.12 15.20
N GLY A 71 -7.99 -3.36 14.00
CA GLY A 71 -7.13 -4.52 13.78
C GLY A 71 -7.88 -5.78 13.42
N ASN A 72 -9.17 -5.69 13.11
CA ASN A 72 -9.95 -6.85 12.72
C ASN A 72 -9.81 -7.11 11.22
N LEU A 73 -9.63 -8.37 10.86
CA LEU A 73 -9.56 -8.76 9.46
C LEU A 73 -10.95 -8.68 8.86
N ILE A 74 -11.10 -7.88 7.81
CA ILE A 74 -12.40 -7.66 7.19
C ILE A 74 -12.48 -8.17 5.75
N GLU A 75 -11.34 -8.22 5.06
CA GLU A 75 -11.30 -8.68 3.68
C GLU A 75 -9.94 -9.24 3.36
N LYS A 76 -9.87 -10.01 2.27
CA LYS A 76 -8.60 -10.46 1.73
C LYS A 76 -8.60 -10.25 0.23
N VAL A 77 -7.41 -10.08 -0.31
CA VAL A 77 -7.20 -10.09 -1.76
C VAL A 77 -6.28 -11.27 -2.04
N VAL A 78 -6.71 -12.15 -2.91
CA VAL A 78 -5.94 -13.33 -3.28
C VAL A 78 -5.77 -13.33 -4.79
N ASN A 79 -4.52 -13.23 -5.23
CA ASN A 79 -4.20 -13.14 -6.66
C ASN A 79 -5.02 -12.07 -7.36
N GLY A 80 -5.19 -10.95 -6.67
CA GLY A 80 -5.90 -9.81 -7.24
C GLY A 80 -7.41 -9.83 -7.07
N GLU A 81 -7.96 -10.90 -6.49
CA GLU A 81 -9.41 -11.00 -6.30
C GLU A 81 -9.78 -10.69 -4.86
N TRP A 82 -10.79 -9.86 -4.71
CA TRP A 82 -11.29 -9.46 -3.39
C TRP A 82 -12.22 -10.53 -2.84
N ILE A 83 -11.95 -10.94 -1.62
CA ILE A 83 -12.73 -11.98 -0.96
C ILE A 83 -13.15 -11.46 0.42
N GLU A 84 -14.46 -11.35 0.62
CA GLU A 84 -15.00 -10.88 1.90
C GLU A 84 -14.89 -11.94 2.96
N GLN A 85 -14.56 -11.49 4.16
CA GLN A 85 -14.44 -12.41 5.32
C GLN A 85 -15.70 -12.42 6.16
#